data_28094b227ad8991f55fc70f4a4e9f56f
#
_entry.id   28094b227ad8991f55fc70f4a4e9f56f
#
_cell.length_a   1.000
_cell.length_b   1.000
_cell.length_c   1.000
_cell.angle_alpha   90.00
_cell.angle_beta   90.00
_cell.angle_gamma   90.00
#
_symmetry.space_group_name_H-M   'P 1'
#
loop_
_entity.id
_entity.type
_entity.pdbx_description
1 polymer ?
#
loop_
_entity_poly.entity_id
_entity_poly.type
_entity_poly.pdbx_seq_one_letter_code
_entity_poly.pdbx_strand_id
1 'polypeptide(L)'
;MNVIRFSDLCAQGKARGQRVFIRADLNVPLRPHAPPLRGSLPPEGASAGLGRPGAVLDDSGWEITEDTRIRASVPCIRMALEAGAAVMVTSHLGRPTEGDFKPEDSLAPVAARLGELLGRDVPLVANWVDGVSVQPGQVVLLENCRVNKGEKKNNEELAKKMAALCDIYVNDAFGTAHRAEGTTYGIAQFAPIACAGPLLAAEIDAITQALANPKRPLVAIVAGSKVSTKLTILKSLSANVDQLIVGGGIANTFMLAAGLKIGKSLAEADLVGEAKAVIEAMKARGADVPIPSDVVTAKTFAADAPAEIKAATDVADDDLILDIGPHTAARLAARLKAAGTIVWNGPVGVFEFPAFEHGTQVIAKAIAESDAFSIAGGGDTLAAIAKYGIEKDVGYISTGGGAFLEVLEGKTLPALEILTKRAAA
;
A
#
# COMPACT_ATOMS: atom_id res chain seq x y z
N MET A 1 -11.07 -7.54 -13.99
CA MET A 1 -12.24 -7.53 -13.05
C MET A 1 -13.24 -6.49 -13.53
N ASN A 2 -14.52 -6.86 -13.63
CA ASN A 2 -15.58 -5.93 -14.04
C ASN A 2 -16.24 -5.34 -12.78
N VAL A 3 -16.14 -4.03 -12.59
CA VAL A 3 -16.75 -3.28 -11.50
C VAL A 3 -17.43 -2.04 -12.04
N ILE A 4 -18.51 -1.59 -11.41
CA ILE A 4 -19.09 -0.29 -11.69
C ILE A 4 -18.09 0.78 -11.22
N ARG A 5 -17.82 1.78 -12.05
CA ARG A 5 -16.91 2.88 -11.71
C ARG A 5 -17.71 4.13 -11.33
N PHE A 6 -17.33 4.74 -10.25
CA PHE A 6 -17.99 5.97 -9.80
C PHE A 6 -17.84 7.10 -10.81
N SER A 7 -16.68 7.20 -11.47
CA SER A 7 -16.44 8.16 -12.55
C SER A 7 -17.49 8.06 -13.69
N ASP A 8 -17.87 6.83 -14.05
CA ASP A 8 -18.85 6.61 -15.12
C ASP A 8 -20.26 7.03 -14.67
N LEU A 9 -20.62 6.76 -13.39
CA LEU A 9 -21.88 7.22 -12.83
C LEU A 9 -21.98 8.75 -12.80
N CYS A 10 -20.87 9.42 -12.45
CA CYS A 10 -20.79 10.88 -12.47
C CYS A 10 -20.92 11.42 -13.89
N ALA A 11 -20.18 10.86 -14.86
CA ALA A 11 -20.24 11.26 -16.26
C ALA A 11 -21.64 11.07 -16.89
N GLN A 12 -22.39 10.06 -16.44
CA GLN A 12 -23.76 9.77 -16.83
C GLN A 12 -24.82 10.61 -16.09
N GLY A 13 -24.38 11.51 -15.18
CA GLY A 13 -25.30 12.32 -14.36
C GLY A 13 -26.04 11.55 -13.27
N LYS A 14 -25.72 10.28 -13.05
CA LYS A 14 -26.42 9.40 -12.08
C LYS A 14 -26.13 9.71 -10.63
N ALA A 15 -25.07 10.46 -10.33
CA ALA A 15 -24.72 10.86 -8.97
C ALA A 15 -25.42 12.17 -8.54
N ARG A 16 -26.00 12.91 -9.47
CA ARG A 16 -26.61 14.21 -9.18
C ARG A 16 -27.81 14.08 -8.23
N GLY A 17 -27.76 14.82 -7.12
CA GLY A 17 -28.78 14.81 -6.09
C GLY A 17 -28.83 13.54 -5.25
N GLN A 18 -27.97 12.56 -5.53
CA GLN A 18 -27.94 11.30 -4.79
C GLN A 18 -27.12 11.42 -3.49
N ARG A 19 -27.47 10.59 -2.51
CA ARG A 19 -26.68 10.41 -1.29
C ARG A 19 -25.55 9.44 -1.60
N VAL A 20 -24.33 9.94 -1.56
CA VAL A 20 -23.11 9.17 -1.89
C VAL A 20 -22.32 8.91 -0.62
N PHE A 21 -22.12 7.63 -0.30
CA PHE A 21 -21.33 7.18 0.85
C PHE A 21 -19.96 6.69 0.34
N ILE A 22 -18.90 7.42 0.68
CA ILE A 22 -17.52 7.09 0.27
C ILE A 22 -16.77 6.45 1.43
N ARG A 23 -16.32 5.21 1.24
CA ARG A 23 -15.37 4.56 2.14
C ARG A 23 -13.96 4.90 1.67
N ALA A 24 -13.31 5.82 2.34
CA ALA A 24 -11.95 6.26 2.08
C ALA A 24 -10.95 5.58 3.04
N ASP A 25 -9.67 5.64 2.76
CA ASP A 25 -8.60 5.30 3.69
C ASP A 25 -7.94 6.60 4.20
N LEU A 26 -8.40 7.06 5.35
CA LEU A 26 -7.93 8.27 6.03
C LEU A 26 -7.17 7.92 7.32
N ASN A 27 -6.67 6.69 7.42
CA ASN A 27 -5.92 6.22 8.57
C ASN A 27 -4.49 6.78 8.53
N VAL A 28 -4.33 7.96 9.06
CA VAL A 28 -3.07 8.72 9.10
C VAL A 28 -2.44 8.67 10.48
N PRO A 29 -1.09 8.82 10.59
CA PRO A 29 -0.44 8.88 11.87
C PRO A 29 -0.73 10.22 12.58
N LEU A 30 -1.13 10.11 13.83
CA LEU A 30 -1.39 11.23 14.73
C LEU A 30 -0.35 11.25 15.86
N ARG A 31 -0.02 12.44 16.33
CA ARG A 31 0.72 12.64 17.57
C ARG A 31 0.02 13.68 18.47
N PRO A 32 0.12 13.57 19.80
CA PRO A 32 -0.38 14.61 20.70
C PRO A 32 0.35 15.92 20.42
N HIS A 33 -0.36 17.06 20.51
CA HIS A 33 0.29 18.36 20.56
C HIS A 33 1.27 18.41 21.73
N ALA A 34 2.49 18.87 21.46
CA ALA A 34 3.42 19.17 22.55
C ALA A 34 2.79 20.25 23.43
N PRO A 35 2.72 20.07 24.77
CA PRO A 35 2.25 21.13 25.64
C PRO A 35 3.13 22.37 25.41
N PRO A 36 2.57 23.58 25.42
CA PRO A 36 3.37 24.79 25.30
C PRO A 36 4.43 24.78 26.40
N LEU A 37 5.69 24.99 26.01
CA LEU A 37 6.80 25.06 26.95
C LEU A 37 6.45 26.07 28.05
N ARG A 38 6.25 25.61 29.27
CA ARG A 38 6.00 26.52 30.41
C ARG A 38 7.22 27.41 30.54
N GLY A 39 7.06 28.71 30.21
CA GLY A 39 8.06 29.71 30.52
C GLY A 39 8.60 30.59 29.40
N SER A 40 8.12 30.48 28.16
CA SER A 40 8.44 31.49 27.14
C SER A 40 7.21 32.32 26.80
N LEU A 41 7.16 33.55 27.32
CA LEU A 41 6.34 34.60 26.74
C LEU A 41 6.79 34.79 25.28
N PRO A 42 5.88 34.83 24.27
CA PRO A 42 6.28 35.15 22.93
C PRO A 42 6.90 36.56 22.94
N PRO A 43 7.98 36.82 22.20
CA PRO A 43 8.50 38.15 22.04
C PRO A 43 7.40 39.04 21.42
N GLU A 44 7.14 40.19 22.05
CA GLU A 44 6.22 41.19 21.51
C GLU A 44 6.63 41.52 20.07
N GLY A 45 5.73 41.21 19.12
CA GLY A 45 5.93 41.55 17.71
C GLY A 45 6.11 40.32 16.76
N ALA A 46 6.07 39.10 17.25
CA ALA A 46 6.05 37.95 16.34
C ALA A 46 4.62 37.70 15.83
N SER A 47 4.37 37.99 14.57
CA SER A 47 3.17 37.56 13.86
C SER A 47 3.02 36.05 13.99
N ALA A 48 1.85 35.59 14.40
CA ALA A 48 1.47 34.19 14.40
C ALA A 48 1.66 33.61 12.99
N GLY A 49 2.53 32.63 12.87
CA GLY A 49 2.66 31.90 11.63
C GLY A 49 4.09 31.62 11.23
N LEU A 50 4.58 30.50 11.60
CA LEU A 50 5.45 29.65 10.79
C LEU A 50 5.54 28.28 11.50
N GLY A 51 4.38 27.60 11.59
CA GLY A 51 4.34 26.15 11.72
C GLY A 51 4.97 25.54 10.46
N ARG A 52 5.63 24.42 10.61
CA ARG A 52 6.11 23.66 9.45
C ARG A 52 4.99 23.54 8.41
N PRO A 53 5.25 23.67 7.09
CA PRO A 53 4.22 23.54 6.08
C PRO A 53 3.50 22.19 6.23
N GLY A 54 2.17 22.23 6.52
CA GLY A 54 1.32 21.04 6.66
C GLY A 54 0.83 20.70 8.08
N ALA A 55 1.23 21.45 9.12
CA ALA A 55 0.67 21.25 10.46
C ALA A 55 -0.66 22.01 10.58
N VAL A 56 -1.76 21.28 10.65
CA VAL A 56 -3.09 21.82 10.96
C VAL A 56 -3.27 21.75 12.46
N LEU A 57 -3.35 22.90 13.10
CA LEU A 57 -3.70 23.02 14.50
C LEU A 57 -5.24 23.08 14.61
N ASP A 58 -5.84 22.00 15.04
CA ASP A 58 -7.23 21.99 15.47
C ASP A 58 -7.31 21.90 17.01
N ASP A 59 -8.51 22.16 17.54
CA ASP A 59 -8.76 22.09 18.98
C ASP A 59 -8.81 20.63 19.52
N SER A 60 -8.54 19.62 18.70
CA SER A 60 -8.60 18.20 19.09
C SER A 60 -7.45 17.77 20.01
N GLY A 61 -6.37 18.54 20.05
CA GLY A 61 -5.15 18.17 20.77
C GLY A 61 -4.26 17.18 20.02
N TRP A 62 -4.55 16.90 18.75
CA TRP A 62 -3.80 15.95 17.91
C TRP A 62 -3.33 16.60 16.61
N GLU A 63 -2.12 16.25 16.16
CA GLU A 63 -1.51 16.72 14.93
C GLU A 63 -1.31 15.56 13.95
N ILE A 64 -1.70 15.76 12.69
CA ILE A 64 -1.41 14.82 11.58
C ILE A 64 0.07 14.99 11.20
N THR A 65 0.84 13.91 11.28
CA THR A 65 2.26 13.94 10.93
C THR A 65 2.53 13.63 9.46
N GLU A 66 1.57 12.99 8.78
CA GLU A 66 1.65 12.63 7.37
C GLU A 66 0.22 12.54 6.78
N ASP A 67 -0.05 13.24 5.67
CA ASP A 67 -1.40 13.41 5.12
C ASP A 67 -1.61 12.82 3.72
N THR A 68 -0.69 12.02 3.21
CA THR A 68 -0.74 11.45 1.84
C THR A 68 -2.06 10.73 1.56
N ARG A 69 -2.56 9.96 2.52
CA ARG A 69 -3.83 9.24 2.36
C ARG A 69 -5.04 10.18 2.27
N ILE A 70 -5.01 11.27 3.02
CA ILE A 70 -6.07 12.28 2.95
C ILE A 70 -6.04 12.93 1.57
N ARG A 71 -4.88 13.35 1.09
CA ARG A 71 -4.71 13.93 -0.25
C ARG A 71 -5.16 12.97 -1.35
N ALA A 72 -4.83 11.69 -1.23
CA ALA A 72 -5.23 10.67 -2.20
C ALA A 72 -6.75 10.47 -2.27
N SER A 73 -7.48 10.77 -1.19
CA SER A 73 -8.94 10.63 -1.13
C SER A 73 -9.69 11.86 -1.68
N VAL A 74 -9.03 13.01 -1.80
CA VAL A 74 -9.64 14.26 -2.27
C VAL A 74 -10.25 14.16 -3.68
N PRO A 75 -9.62 13.52 -4.68
CA PRO A 75 -10.19 13.43 -6.03
C PRO A 75 -11.58 12.77 -6.07
N CYS A 76 -11.80 11.70 -5.31
CA CYS A 76 -13.11 11.03 -5.25
C CYS A 76 -14.17 11.95 -4.63
N ILE A 77 -13.83 12.64 -3.54
CA ILE A 77 -14.74 13.56 -2.85
C ILE A 77 -15.10 14.75 -3.77
N ARG A 78 -14.12 15.32 -4.44
CA ARG A 78 -14.36 16.41 -5.41
C ARG A 78 -15.25 15.97 -6.55
N MET A 79 -14.99 14.80 -7.11
CA MET A 79 -15.81 14.22 -8.18
C MET A 79 -17.28 14.10 -7.76
N ALA A 80 -17.54 13.63 -6.55
CA ALA A 80 -18.90 13.54 -6.01
C ALA A 80 -19.55 14.90 -5.83
N LEU A 81 -18.83 15.88 -5.29
CA LEU A 81 -19.31 17.24 -5.09
C LEU A 81 -19.61 17.95 -6.43
N GLU A 82 -18.72 17.84 -7.40
CA GLU A 82 -18.88 18.40 -8.75
C GLU A 82 -20.05 17.77 -9.49
N ALA A 83 -20.33 16.48 -9.24
CA ALA A 83 -21.53 15.80 -9.73
C ALA A 83 -22.83 16.27 -9.06
N GLY A 84 -22.76 17.10 -8.02
CA GLY A 84 -23.92 17.60 -7.28
C GLY A 84 -24.51 16.61 -6.31
N ALA A 85 -23.74 15.67 -5.79
CA ALA A 85 -24.14 14.70 -4.79
C ALA A 85 -24.19 15.28 -3.36
N ALA A 86 -24.95 14.63 -2.47
CA ALA A 86 -24.86 14.79 -1.03
C ALA A 86 -23.84 13.78 -0.51
N VAL A 87 -22.68 14.26 -0.02
CA VAL A 87 -21.50 13.41 0.18
C VAL A 87 -21.27 13.10 1.66
N MET A 88 -21.19 11.83 1.97
CA MET A 88 -20.79 11.30 3.27
C MET A 88 -19.47 10.52 3.09
N VAL A 89 -18.46 10.85 3.88
CA VAL A 89 -17.16 10.15 3.84
C VAL A 89 -16.91 9.48 5.16
N THR A 90 -16.42 8.25 5.18
CA THR A 90 -15.95 7.61 6.41
C THR A 90 -14.64 6.88 6.20
N SER A 91 -13.96 6.62 7.29
CA SER A 91 -12.75 5.83 7.36
C SER A 91 -12.61 5.22 8.75
N HIS A 92 -11.70 4.27 8.85
CA HIS A 92 -11.15 3.90 10.14
C HIS A 92 -9.96 4.81 10.49
N LEU A 93 -9.68 4.92 11.77
CA LEU A 93 -8.48 5.52 12.33
C LEU A 93 -7.98 4.63 13.46
N GLY A 94 -6.72 4.22 13.41
CA GLY A 94 -6.12 3.39 14.45
C GLY A 94 -6.81 2.03 14.66
N ARG A 95 -6.79 1.59 15.90
CA ARG A 95 -7.36 0.30 16.32
C ARG A 95 -8.22 0.45 17.57
N PRO A 96 -9.31 1.21 17.51
CA PRO A 96 -10.18 1.43 18.65
C PRO A 96 -10.86 0.11 19.09
N THR A 97 -11.33 0.11 20.33
CA THR A 97 -12.24 -0.93 20.82
C THR A 97 -13.65 -0.59 20.36
N GLU A 98 -14.36 -1.53 19.74
CA GLU A 98 -15.73 -1.31 19.30
C GLU A 98 -16.65 -0.97 20.47
N GLY A 99 -17.38 0.13 20.35
CA GLY A 99 -18.30 0.63 21.38
C GLY A 99 -17.65 1.39 22.53
N ASP A 100 -16.34 1.60 22.49
CA ASP A 100 -15.57 2.38 23.48
C ASP A 100 -14.78 3.48 22.77
N PHE A 101 -15.47 4.58 22.45
CA PHE A 101 -14.90 5.71 21.75
C PHE A 101 -14.01 6.53 22.71
N LYS A 102 -12.79 6.85 22.26
CA LYS A 102 -11.86 7.72 22.96
C LYS A 102 -11.48 8.92 22.10
N PRO A 103 -11.07 10.05 22.70
CA PRO A 103 -10.69 11.24 21.92
C PRO A 103 -9.62 10.99 20.84
N GLU A 104 -8.65 10.12 21.11
CA GLU A 104 -7.60 9.71 20.16
C GLU A 104 -8.13 8.91 18.96
N ASP A 105 -9.34 8.38 19.04
CA ASP A 105 -9.98 7.63 17.96
C ASP A 105 -10.73 8.55 16.98
N SER A 106 -10.84 9.85 17.29
CA SER A 106 -11.63 10.79 16.50
C SER A 106 -10.98 11.17 15.18
N LEU A 107 -11.81 11.25 14.14
CA LEU A 107 -11.45 11.81 12.84
C LEU A 107 -11.49 13.36 12.81
N ALA A 108 -11.63 14.05 13.93
CA ALA A 108 -11.67 15.53 13.98
C ALA A 108 -10.46 16.18 13.29
N PRO A 109 -9.20 15.76 13.54
CA PRO A 109 -8.06 16.31 12.81
C PRO A 109 -8.15 16.09 11.29
N VAL A 110 -8.70 14.94 10.88
CA VAL A 110 -8.89 14.61 9.47
C VAL A 110 -9.97 15.49 8.84
N ALA A 111 -11.05 15.79 9.56
CA ALA A 111 -12.11 16.70 9.09
C ALA A 111 -11.56 18.09 8.82
N ALA A 112 -10.78 18.63 9.74
CA ALA A 112 -10.11 19.93 9.59
C ALA A 112 -9.20 19.93 8.35
N ARG A 113 -8.36 18.91 8.21
CA ARG A 113 -7.45 18.79 7.06
C ARG A 113 -8.17 18.63 5.73
N LEU A 114 -9.24 17.84 5.67
CA LEU A 114 -10.10 17.74 4.48
C LEU A 114 -10.71 19.08 4.11
N GLY A 115 -11.19 19.85 5.12
CA GLY A 115 -11.75 21.18 4.92
C GLY A 115 -10.77 22.12 4.22
N GLU A 116 -9.50 22.14 4.67
CA GLU A 116 -8.44 22.93 4.02
C GLU A 116 -8.20 22.48 2.58
N LEU A 117 -8.05 21.17 2.35
CA LEU A 117 -7.75 20.64 1.02
C LEU A 117 -8.91 20.83 0.03
N LEU A 118 -10.15 20.82 0.51
CA LEU A 118 -11.34 21.03 -0.30
C LEU A 118 -11.72 22.50 -0.44
N GLY A 119 -11.16 23.39 0.42
CA GLY A 119 -11.51 24.82 0.47
C GLY A 119 -12.94 25.05 0.93
N ARG A 120 -13.47 24.22 1.82
CA ARG A 120 -14.84 24.27 2.36
C ARG A 120 -14.96 23.61 3.73
N ASP A 121 -16.04 23.92 4.41
CA ASP A 121 -16.35 23.27 5.68
C ASP A 121 -16.67 21.77 5.49
N VAL A 122 -16.11 20.93 6.36
CA VAL A 122 -16.35 19.47 6.42
C VAL A 122 -16.74 19.11 7.85
N PRO A 123 -18.04 19.22 8.19
CA PRO A 123 -18.52 18.86 9.53
C PRO A 123 -18.25 17.39 9.85
N LEU A 124 -17.84 17.12 11.09
CA LEU A 124 -17.72 15.77 11.63
C LEU A 124 -19.07 15.37 12.26
N VAL A 125 -19.60 14.21 11.83
CA VAL A 125 -20.86 13.66 12.37
C VAL A 125 -20.56 12.46 13.25
N ALA A 126 -20.82 12.54 14.54
CA ALA A 126 -20.57 11.48 15.52
C ALA A 126 -21.56 10.34 15.35
N ASN A 127 -22.63 10.19 15.91
CA ASN A 127 -23.55 9.05 15.92
C ASN A 127 -24.32 8.90 14.59
N TRP A 128 -23.62 8.61 13.51
CA TRP A 128 -24.14 8.68 12.15
C TRP A 128 -24.91 7.45 11.67
N VAL A 129 -24.75 6.29 12.33
CA VAL A 129 -25.33 5.01 11.84
C VAL A 129 -26.87 5.05 11.77
N ASP A 130 -27.51 5.78 12.65
CA ASP A 130 -28.97 5.88 12.71
C ASP A 130 -29.55 7.05 11.89
N GLY A 131 -28.72 7.81 11.22
CA GLY A 131 -29.15 8.89 10.32
C GLY A 131 -28.09 9.98 10.13
N VAL A 132 -28.06 10.55 8.93
CA VAL A 132 -27.18 11.66 8.54
C VAL A 132 -27.99 12.67 7.76
N SER A 133 -27.85 13.96 8.10
CA SER A 133 -28.40 15.06 7.32
C SER A 133 -27.28 15.70 6.51
N VAL A 134 -27.36 15.58 5.19
CA VAL A 134 -26.45 16.21 4.24
C VAL A 134 -27.21 16.54 2.95
N GLN A 135 -27.00 17.73 2.40
CA GLN A 135 -27.68 18.20 1.20
C GLN A 135 -26.79 18.05 -0.04
N PRO A 136 -27.37 17.94 -1.25
CA PRO A 136 -26.61 17.99 -2.49
C PRO A 136 -25.64 19.17 -2.54
N GLY A 137 -24.39 18.89 -2.89
CA GLY A 137 -23.28 19.87 -2.89
C GLY A 137 -22.60 20.06 -1.54
N GLN A 138 -23.07 19.40 -0.50
CA GLN A 138 -22.39 19.37 0.82
C GLN A 138 -21.61 18.08 1.03
N VAL A 139 -20.60 18.13 1.91
CA VAL A 139 -19.84 16.98 2.38
C VAL A 139 -19.76 16.96 3.89
N VAL A 140 -19.91 15.78 4.49
CA VAL A 140 -19.69 15.55 5.91
C VAL A 140 -18.72 14.38 6.08
N LEU A 141 -17.90 14.41 7.14
CA LEU A 141 -17.09 13.29 7.58
C LEU A 141 -17.84 12.55 8.70
N LEU A 142 -18.05 11.27 8.51
CA LEU A 142 -18.67 10.41 9.52
C LEU A 142 -17.57 9.88 10.44
N GLU A 143 -17.79 9.96 11.74
CA GLU A 143 -16.81 9.55 12.75
C GLU A 143 -16.36 8.10 12.55
N ASN A 144 -15.14 7.82 13.00
CA ASN A 144 -14.39 6.57 12.87
C ASN A 144 -15.30 5.33 12.84
N CYS A 145 -15.37 4.68 11.69
CA CYS A 145 -16.28 3.55 11.48
C CYS A 145 -15.97 2.35 12.42
N ARG A 146 -14.71 2.20 12.87
CA ARG A 146 -14.30 1.10 13.75
C ARG A 146 -14.76 1.20 15.19
N VAL A 147 -15.33 2.31 15.61
CA VAL A 147 -15.95 2.41 16.95
C VAL A 147 -17.35 1.78 16.98
N ASN A 148 -17.96 1.54 15.83
CA ASN A 148 -19.27 0.91 15.74
C ASN A 148 -19.20 -0.59 16.03
N LYS A 149 -20.00 -1.07 16.96
CA LYS A 149 -20.11 -2.50 17.27
C LYS A 149 -20.55 -3.29 16.04
N GLY A 150 -19.78 -4.30 15.68
CA GLY A 150 -20.05 -5.15 14.54
C GLY A 150 -19.36 -4.76 13.24
N GLU A 151 -18.66 -3.64 13.19
CA GLU A 151 -17.90 -3.21 11.98
C GLU A 151 -16.89 -4.26 11.56
N LYS A 152 -16.00 -4.67 12.45
CA LYS A 152 -14.95 -5.67 12.15
C LYS A 152 -15.48 -7.04 11.79
N LYS A 153 -16.65 -7.41 12.32
CA LYS A 153 -17.29 -8.70 12.08
C LYS A 153 -18.24 -8.69 10.90
N ASN A 154 -18.32 -7.58 10.17
CA ASN A 154 -19.28 -7.42 9.07
C ASN A 154 -20.73 -7.74 9.49
N ASN A 155 -21.18 -7.19 10.61
CA ASN A 155 -22.51 -7.44 11.12
C ASN A 155 -23.57 -6.99 10.11
N GLU A 156 -24.51 -7.88 9.79
CA GLU A 156 -25.50 -7.66 8.72
C GLU A 156 -26.47 -6.52 9.05
N GLU A 157 -26.92 -6.42 10.32
CA GLU A 157 -27.85 -5.34 10.72
C GLU A 157 -27.18 -3.98 10.64
N LEU A 158 -25.91 -3.87 11.08
CA LEU A 158 -25.13 -2.66 10.93
C LEU A 158 -24.93 -2.31 9.45
N ALA A 159 -24.60 -3.27 8.62
CA ALA A 159 -24.40 -3.08 7.18
C ALA A 159 -25.69 -2.58 6.49
N LYS A 160 -26.85 -3.14 6.84
CA LYS A 160 -28.17 -2.68 6.35
C LYS A 160 -28.49 -1.26 6.78
N LYS A 161 -28.21 -0.90 8.03
CA LYS A 161 -28.38 0.48 8.51
C LYS A 161 -27.51 1.47 7.73
N MET A 162 -26.24 1.14 7.54
CA MET A 162 -25.32 1.99 6.77
C MET A 162 -25.75 2.11 5.30
N ALA A 163 -26.18 1.00 4.68
CA ALA A 163 -26.66 1.01 3.30
C ALA A 163 -27.93 1.87 3.11
N ALA A 164 -28.78 1.95 4.12
CA ALA A 164 -29.99 2.80 4.09
C ALA A 164 -29.66 4.31 4.09
N LEU A 165 -28.44 4.70 4.47
CA LEU A 165 -28.00 6.10 4.44
C LEU A 165 -27.70 6.61 3.03
N CYS A 166 -27.50 5.75 2.06
CA CYS A 166 -27.01 6.14 0.74
C CYS A 166 -27.79 5.52 -0.41
N ASP A 167 -27.69 6.15 -1.56
CA ASP A 167 -28.18 5.66 -2.85
C ASP A 167 -27.03 5.04 -3.64
N ILE A 168 -25.81 5.55 -3.45
CA ILE A 168 -24.58 5.06 -4.06
C ILE A 168 -23.52 4.86 -2.97
N TYR A 169 -23.01 3.65 -2.85
CA TYR A 169 -21.84 3.32 -2.08
C TYR A 169 -20.59 3.30 -2.97
N VAL A 170 -19.56 3.99 -2.54
CA VAL A 170 -18.26 4.07 -3.25
C VAL A 170 -17.17 3.51 -2.34
N ASN A 171 -16.50 2.45 -2.76
CA ASN A 171 -15.26 2.03 -2.12
C ASN A 171 -14.07 2.68 -2.83
N ASP A 172 -13.33 3.50 -2.10
CA ASP A 172 -12.12 4.17 -2.60
C ASP A 172 -10.91 3.92 -1.67
N ALA A 173 -10.87 2.74 -1.06
CA ALA A 173 -9.93 2.37 0.00
C ALA A 173 -9.26 1.03 -0.29
N PHE A 174 -8.32 0.97 -1.23
CA PHE A 174 -7.61 -0.26 -1.56
C PHE A 174 -6.84 -0.84 -0.36
N GLY A 175 -6.26 0.00 0.49
CA GLY A 175 -5.52 -0.43 1.68
C GLY A 175 -6.32 -1.32 2.65
N THR A 176 -7.64 -1.26 2.60
CA THR A 176 -8.54 -2.09 3.42
C THR A 176 -9.32 -3.12 2.61
N ALA A 177 -9.07 -3.24 1.32
CA ALA A 177 -9.83 -4.12 0.42
C ALA A 177 -9.72 -5.62 0.76
N HIS A 178 -8.68 -6.00 1.48
CA HIS A 178 -8.45 -7.37 1.97
C HIS A 178 -9.28 -7.73 3.21
N ARG A 179 -10.08 -6.81 3.74
CA ARG A 179 -10.90 -7.01 4.94
C ARG A 179 -12.38 -7.04 4.58
N ALA A 180 -13.08 -8.09 5.02
CA ALA A 180 -14.55 -8.17 4.95
C ALA A 180 -15.15 -7.53 6.20
N GLU A 181 -15.16 -6.20 6.26
CA GLU A 181 -15.75 -5.42 7.35
C GLU A 181 -17.07 -4.77 6.90
N GLY A 182 -17.84 -4.19 7.84
CA GLY A 182 -19.13 -3.56 7.54
C GLY A 182 -19.04 -2.50 6.46
N THR A 183 -18.08 -1.57 6.57
CA THR A 183 -17.92 -0.45 5.63
C THR A 183 -17.15 -0.80 4.35
N THR A 184 -16.46 -1.94 4.28
CA THR A 184 -15.70 -2.35 3.09
C THR A 184 -16.40 -3.43 2.26
N TYR A 185 -17.24 -4.24 2.89
CA TYR A 185 -17.94 -5.37 2.27
C TYR A 185 -19.45 -5.33 2.51
N GLY A 186 -19.87 -5.26 3.77
CA GLY A 186 -21.29 -5.40 4.15
C GLY A 186 -22.19 -4.35 3.52
N ILE A 187 -21.83 -3.08 3.60
CA ILE A 187 -22.59 -1.99 2.99
C ILE A 187 -22.78 -2.19 1.48
N ALA A 188 -21.76 -2.71 0.79
CA ALA A 188 -21.82 -2.98 -0.64
C ALA A 188 -22.83 -4.09 -0.99
N GLN A 189 -23.13 -4.98 -0.07
CA GLN A 189 -24.13 -6.03 -0.29
C GLN A 189 -25.56 -5.46 -0.39
N PHE A 190 -25.86 -4.40 0.37
CA PHE A 190 -27.21 -3.89 0.58
C PHE A 190 -27.47 -2.51 -0.04
N ALA A 191 -26.43 -1.73 -0.35
CA ALA A 191 -26.59 -0.44 -1.01
C ALA A 191 -27.28 -0.60 -2.39
N PRO A 192 -28.12 0.35 -2.82
CA PRO A 192 -28.74 0.29 -4.15
C PRO A 192 -27.72 0.16 -5.28
N ILE A 193 -26.68 0.98 -5.26
CA ILE A 193 -25.54 0.92 -6.18
C ILE A 193 -24.27 0.79 -5.35
N ALA A 194 -23.37 -0.12 -5.74
CA ALA A 194 -22.05 -0.29 -5.15
C ALA A 194 -20.98 -0.21 -6.25
N CYS A 195 -20.00 0.69 -6.10
CA CYS A 195 -19.03 0.97 -7.14
C CYS A 195 -17.63 1.24 -6.57
N ALA A 196 -16.64 1.23 -7.46
CA ALA A 196 -15.27 1.59 -7.15
C ALA A 196 -15.04 3.08 -7.40
N GLY A 197 -14.43 3.75 -6.43
CA GLY A 197 -13.90 5.10 -6.59
C GLY A 197 -12.66 5.12 -7.49
N PRO A 198 -12.17 6.31 -7.86
CA PRO A 198 -11.06 6.44 -8.82
C PRO A 198 -9.76 5.81 -8.33
N LEU A 199 -9.45 5.89 -7.03
CA LEU A 199 -8.23 5.27 -6.47
C LEU A 199 -8.33 3.75 -6.52
N LEU A 200 -9.44 3.17 -6.10
CA LEU A 200 -9.65 1.72 -6.15
C LEU A 200 -9.69 1.22 -7.60
N ALA A 201 -10.31 1.95 -8.52
CA ALA A 201 -10.34 1.61 -9.93
C ALA A 201 -8.94 1.60 -10.56
N ALA A 202 -8.09 2.58 -10.22
CA ALA A 202 -6.70 2.63 -10.69
C ALA A 202 -5.88 1.43 -10.17
N GLU A 203 -6.06 1.03 -8.91
CA GLU A 203 -5.43 -0.18 -8.35
C GLU A 203 -5.88 -1.44 -9.10
N ILE A 204 -7.17 -1.59 -9.36
CA ILE A 204 -7.73 -2.72 -10.12
C ILE A 204 -7.12 -2.77 -11.53
N ASP A 205 -7.02 -1.64 -12.22
CA ASP A 205 -6.47 -1.55 -13.56
C ASP A 205 -4.99 -1.93 -13.57
N ALA A 206 -4.20 -1.38 -12.63
CA ALA A 206 -2.78 -1.67 -12.51
C ALA A 206 -2.51 -3.15 -12.21
N ILE A 207 -3.25 -3.74 -11.27
CA ILE A 207 -3.15 -5.16 -10.92
C ILE A 207 -3.54 -6.04 -12.11
N THR A 208 -4.62 -5.70 -12.80
CA THR A 208 -5.09 -6.46 -13.96
C THR A 208 -4.06 -6.43 -15.07
N GLN A 209 -3.48 -5.26 -15.36
CA GLN A 209 -2.43 -5.10 -16.35
C GLN A 209 -1.17 -5.90 -16.01
N ALA A 210 -0.77 -5.89 -14.73
CA ALA A 210 0.45 -6.56 -14.28
C ALA A 210 0.33 -8.08 -14.18
N LEU A 211 -0.82 -8.61 -13.74
CA LEU A 211 -0.95 -10.01 -13.36
C LEU A 211 -1.92 -10.81 -14.23
N ALA A 212 -3.03 -10.23 -14.68
CA ALA A 212 -4.00 -10.94 -15.51
C ALA A 212 -3.63 -10.91 -16.99
N ASN A 213 -3.14 -9.77 -17.48
CA ASN A 213 -2.78 -9.54 -18.88
C ASN A 213 -1.39 -8.92 -19.02
N PRO A 214 -0.32 -9.54 -18.47
CA PRO A 214 1.01 -8.95 -18.51
C PRO A 214 1.59 -8.98 -19.92
N LYS A 215 2.24 -7.88 -20.32
CA LYS A 215 3.18 -7.91 -21.42
C LYS A 215 4.44 -8.66 -20.96
N ARG A 216 4.82 -9.68 -21.72
CA ARG A 216 5.97 -10.52 -21.36
C ARG A 216 7.28 -9.99 -21.95
N PRO A 217 8.45 -10.28 -21.34
CA PRO A 217 8.62 -11.07 -20.11
C PRO A 217 8.03 -10.39 -18.87
N LEU A 218 7.37 -11.18 -18.01
CA LEU A 218 6.92 -10.75 -16.70
C LEU A 218 8.00 -11.07 -15.67
N VAL A 219 8.58 -10.04 -15.07
CA VAL A 219 9.63 -10.15 -14.06
C VAL A 219 9.08 -9.71 -12.72
N ALA A 220 9.18 -10.57 -11.71
CA ALA A 220 8.84 -10.21 -10.34
C ALA A 220 10.09 -10.13 -9.47
N ILE A 221 10.11 -9.15 -8.58
CA ILE A 221 11.12 -9.00 -7.52
C ILE A 221 10.41 -9.22 -6.19
N VAL A 222 10.81 -10.27 -5.47
CA VAL A 222 10.33 -10.58 -4.12
C VAL A 222 11.53 -10.62 -3.19
N ALA A 223 11.64 -9.63 -2.33
CA ALA A 223 12.75 -9.51 -1.40
C ALA A 223 12.25 -9.27 0.02
N GLY A 224 13.08 -9.63 0.99
CA GLY A 224 12.76 -9.51 2.39
C GLY A 224 13.66 -10.39 3.26
N SER A 225 13.44 -10.35 4.56
CA SER A 225 14.29 -11.05 5.53
C SER A 225 14.01 -12.56 5.59
N LYS A 226 12.76 -12.99 5.37
CA LYS A 226 12.32 -14.38 5.63
C LYS A 226 11.46 -14.93 4.51
N VAL A 227 11.79 -16.17 4.05
CA VAL A 227 10.98 -16.96 3.13
C VAL A 227 9.60 -17.25 3.73
N SER A 228 9.54 -17.63 5.02
CA SER A 228 8.30 -17.97 5.71
C SER A 228 7.22 -16.89 5.63
N THR A 229 7.61 -15.62 5.61
CA THR A 229 6.67 -14.50 5.52
C THR A 229 6.16 -14.24 4.11
N LYS A 230 6.84 -14.73 3.08
CA LYS A 230 6.52 -14.51 1.66
C LYS A 230 6.39 -15.80 0.84
N LEU A 231 6.34 -16.96 1.50
CA LEU A 231 6.31 -18.24 0.82
C LEU A 231 5.11 -18.37 -0.14
N THR A 232 3.93 -17.94 0.29
CA THR A 232 2.72 -17.96 -0.54
C THR A 232 2.86 -17.06 -1.76
N ILE A 233 3.47 -15.88 -1.60
CA ILE A 233 3.77 -14.96 -2.71
C ILE A 233 4.74 -15.61 -3.69
N LEU A 234 5.84 -16.19 -3.19
CA LEU A 234 6.84 -16.86 -4.02
C LEU A 234 6.22 -18.01 -4.82
N LYS A 235 5.40 -18.84 -4.19
CA LYS A 235 4.69 -19.95 -4.86
C LYS A 235 3.68 -19.45 -5.89
N SER A 236 2.89 -18.45 -5.57
CA SER A 236 1.90 -17.87 -6.47
C SER A 236 2.56 -17.25 -7.71
N LEU A 237 3.57 -16.42 -7.51
CA LEU A 237 4.27 -15.75 -8.62
C LEU A 237 5.07 -16.75 -9.45
N SER A 238 5.70 -17.77 -8.84
CA SER A 238 6.47 -18.79 -9.56
C SER A 238 5.65 -19.55 -10.61
N ALA A 239 4.33 -19.59 -10.46
CA ALA A 239 3.44 -20.20 -11.43
C ALA A 239 3.21 -19.36 -12.69
N ASN A 240 3.46 -18.06 -12.65
CA ASN A 240 3.06 -17.12 -13.70
C ASN A 240 4.19 -16.28 -14.30
N VAL A 241 5.25 -15.98 -13.52
CA VAL A 241 6.31 -15.08 -13.97
C VAL A 241 7.35 -15.81 -14.83
N ASP A 242 7.98 -15.06 -15.72
CA ASP A 242 9.08 -15.58 -16.56
C ASP A 242 10.42 -15.54 -15.83
N GLN A 243 10.58 -14.59 -14.91
CA GLN A 243 11.75 -14.47 -14.05
C GLN A 243 11.32 -14.03 -12.65
N LEU A 244 11.89 -14.68 -11.64
CA LEU A 244 11.68 -14.37 -10.23
C LEU A 244 13.00 -13.96 -9.60
N ILE A 245 13.18 -12.67 -9.38
CA ILE A 245 14.32 -12.11 -8.68
C ILE A 245 14.03 -12.15 -7.19
N VAL A 246 14.93 -12.72 -6.43
CA VAL A 246 14.86 -12.78 -4.96
C VAL A 246 15.94 -11.91 -4.33
N GLY A 247 15.68 -11.34 -3.15
CA GLY A 247 16.62 -10.45 -2.47
C GLY A 247 16.58 -10.59 -0.95
N GLY A 248 17.59 -10.06 -0.29
CA GLY A 248 17.72 -10.09 1.16
C GLY A 248 17.91 -11.50 1.72
N GLY A 249 17.37 -11.77 2.91
CA GLY A 249 17.41 -13.10 3.54
C GLY A 249 16.73 -14.19 2.72
N ILE A 250 15.73 -13.82 1.91
CA ILE A 250 15.10 -14.73 0.95
C ILE A 250 16.14 -15.21 -0.07
N ALA A 251 16.92 -14.29 -0.67
CA ALA A 251 17.99 -14.66 -1.61
C ALA A 251 19.02 -15.57 -0.96
N ASN A 252 19.40 -15.34 0.30
CA ASN A 252 20.35 -16.17 1.02
C ASN A 252 19.82 -17.61 1.18
N THR A 253 18.55 -17.78 1.47
CA THR A 253 17.91 -19.11 1.53
C THR A 253 17.90 -19.79 0.16
N PHE A 254 17.65 -19.04 -0.93
CA PHE A 254 17.73 -19.56 -2.29
C PHE A 254 19.16 -19.89 -2.72
N MET A 255 20.16 -19.14 -2.24
CA MET A 255 21.58 -19.46 -2.47
C MET A 255 21.96 -20.78 -1.79
N LEU A 256 21.50 -21.03 -0.56
CA LEU A 256 21.65 -22.34 0.10
C LEU A 256 21.00 -23.45 -0.71
N ALA A 257 19.79 -23.22 -1.22
CA ALA A 257 19.08 -24.17 -2.08
C ALA A 257 19.87 -24.50 -3.37
N ALA A 258 20.64 -23.53 -3.88
CA ALA A 258 21.52 -23.70 -5.03
C ALA A 258 22.90 -24.32 -4.69
N GLY A 259 23.12 -24.68 -3.42
CA GLY A 259 24.37 -25.31 -2.97
C GLY A 259 25.50 -24.33 -2.62
N LEU A 260 25.21 -23.04 -2.48
CA LEU A 260 26.18 -22.02 -2.11
C LEU A 260 26.27 -21.85 -0.58
N LYS A 261 27.46 -21.48 -0.11
CA LYS A 261 27.65 -21.10 1.29
C LYS A 261 27.27 -19.63 1.50
N ILE A 262 26.68 -19.32 2.64
CA ILE A 262 26.23 -17.95 2.97
C ILE A 262 26.81 -17.43 4.29
N GLY A 263 27.75 -18.15 4.93
CA GLY A 263 28.37 -17.78 6.18
C GLY A 263 27.33 -17.61 7.31
N LYS A 264 27.37 -16.48 8.01
CA LYS A 264 26.43 -16.12 9.08
C LYS A 264 25.22 -15.31 8.58
N SER A 265 24.98 -15.28 7.28
CA SER A 265 23.91 -14.50 6.70
C SER A 265 22.54 -14.93 7.19
N LEU A 266 21.62 -13.98 7.30
CA LEU A 266 20.23 -14.26 7.64
C LEU A 266 19.61 -15.20 6.58
N ALA A 267 19.14 -16.34 7.02
CA ALA A 267 18.46 -17.33 6.17
C ALA A 267 17.58 -18.26 7.03
N GLU A 268 16.70 -19.00 6.35
CA GLU A 268 15.86 -20.02 6.98
C GLU A 268 16.24 -21.39 6.39
N ALA A 269 17.19 -22.06 7.03
CA ALA A 269 17.76 -23.34 6.56
C ALA A 269 16.71 -24.46 6.43
N ASP A 270 15.70 -24.46 7.28
CA ASP A 270 14.57 -25.41 7.26
C ASP A 270 13.60 -25.17 6.09
N LEU A 271 13.68 -24.03 5.39
CA LEU A 271 12.90 -23.74 4.19
C LEU A 271 13.68 -23.87 2.88
N VAL A 272 14.89 -24.38 2.92
CA VAL A 272 15.68 -24.68 1.70
C VAL A 272 14.94 -25.61 0.74
N GLY A 273 14.21 -26.61 1.25
CA GLY A 273 13.36 -27.49 0.45
C GLY A 273 12.28 -26.75 -0.33
N GLU A 274 11.66 -25.77 0.29
CA GLU A 274 10.64 -24.90 -0.36
C GLU A 274 11.27 -24.01 -1.44
N ALA A 275 12.45 -23.44 -1.17
CA ALA A 275 13.18 -22.67 -2.16
C ALA A 275 13.59 -23.51 -3.37
N LYS A 276 14.07 -24.74 -3.15
CA LYS A 276 14.36 -25.71 -4.24
C LYS A 276 13.12 -26.00 -5.08
N ALA A 277 11.98 -26.23 -4.44
CA ALA A 277 10.72 -26.50 -5.14
C ALA A 277 10.31 -25.33 -6.04
N VAL A 278 10.49 -24.08 -5.60
CA VAL A 278 10.24 -22.89 -6.41
C VAL A 278 11.18 -22.83 -7.61
N ILE A 279 12.49 -23.05 -7.42
CA ILE A 279 13.48 -23.07 -8.50
C ILE A 279 13.12 -24.14 -9.54
N GLU A 280 12.80 -25.33 -9.11
CA GLU A 280 12.46 -26.46 -9.99
C GLU A 280 11.15 -26.21 -10.75
N ALA A 281 10.13 -25.68 -10.09
CA ALA A 281 8.86 -25.33 -10.71
C ALA A 281 9.03 -24.26 -11.79
N MET A 282 9.85 -23.24 -11.54
CA MET A 282 10.19 -22.20 -12.52
C MET A 282 10.93 -22.80 -13.72
N LYS A 283 11.96 -23.60 -13.46
CA LYS A 283 12.76 -24.25 -14.50
C LYS A 283 11.92 -25.18 -15.37
N ALA A 284 11.00 -25.94 -14.78
CA ALA A 284 10.10 -26.85 -15.51
C ALA A 284 9.20 -26.12 -16.52
N ARG A 285 8.92 -24.84 -16.31
CA ARG A 285 8.15 -23.99 -17.23
C ARG A 285 9.03 -23.22 -18.24
N GLY A 286 10.34 -23.40 -18.22
CA GLY A 286 11.27 -22.57 -19.00
C GLY A 286 11.48 -21.16 -18.44
N ALA A 287 11.09 -20.93 -17.19
CA ALA A 287 11.30 -19.70 -16.46
C ALA A 287 12.58 -19.78 -15.60
N ASP A 288 12.99 -18.67 -14.99
CA ASP A 288 14.28 -18.59 -14.30
C ASP A 288 14.17 -17.88 -12.94
N VAL A 289 14.96 -18.38 -11.98
CA VAL A 289 15.26 -17.70 -10.71
C VAL A 289 16.75 -17.36 -10.73
N PRO A 290 17.14 -16.13 -11.14
CA PRO A 290 18.55 -15.77 -11.21
C PRO A 290 19.17 -15.72 -9.81
N ILE A 291 20.15 -16.60 -9.57
CA ILE A 291 20.90 -16.65 -8.32
C ILE A 291 22.09 -15.67 -8.38
N PRO A 292 22.37 -14.93 -7.31
CA PRO A 292 23.52 -14.03 -7.28
C PRO A 292 24.84 -14.73 -7.61
N SER A 293 25.64 -14.15 -8.49
CA SER A 293 26.99 -14.64 -8.84
C SER A 293 28.08 -13.94 -8.00
N ASP A 294 27.78 -12.76 -7.49
CA ASP A 294 28.61 -12.00 -6.55
C ASP A 294 27.72 -11.31 -5.51
N VAL A 295 28.31 -10.99 -4.39
CA VAL A 295 27.67 -10.42 -3.22
C VAL A 295 28.55 -9.35 -2.58
N VAL A 296 27.93 -8.50 -1.74
CA VAL A 296 28.62 -7.57 -0.85
C VAL A 296 28.46 -8.08 0.57
N THR A 297 29.59 -8.33 1.22
CA THR A 297 29.63 -8.92 2.57
C THR A 297 30.24 -7.95 3.58
N ALA A 298 29.91 -8.18 4.85
CA ALA A 298 30.56 -7.57 5.99
C ALA A 298 30.68 -8.61 7.13
N LYS A 299 31.51 -8.32 8.13
CA LYS A 299 31.67 -9.19 9.31
C LYS A 299 30.63 -8.87 10.39
N THR A 300 30.05 -7.68 10.35
CA THR A 300 29.03 -7.21 11.31
C THR A 300 27.91 -6.49 10.59
N PHE A 301 26.72 -6.49 11.17
CA PHE A 301 25.57 -5.73 10.69
C PHE A 301 25.63 -4.32 11.28
N ALA A 302 26.32 -3.42 10.60
CA ALA A 302 26.47 -2.02 10.99
C ALA A 302 26.67 -1.13 9.74
N ALA A 303 26.22 0.12 9.85
CA ALA A 303 26.32 1.08 8.74
C ALA A 303 27.77 1.40 8.34
N ASP A 304 28.69 1.34 9.30
CA ASP A 304 30.12 1.60 9.15
C ASP A 304 30.96 0.32 8.96
N ALA A 305 30.33 -0.85 8.88
CA ALA A 305 31.03 -2.11 8.65
C ALA A 305 31.77 -2.09 7.32
N PRO A 306 33.06 -2.49 7.28
CA PRO A 306 33.81 -2.60 6.02
C PRO A 306 33.11 -3.57 5.07
N ALA A 307 32.77 -3.06 3.86
CA ALA A 307 32.14 -3.85 2.81
C ALA A 307 33.17 -4.53 1.92
N GLU A 308 32.95 -5.77 1.56
CA GLU A 308 33.80 -6.55 0.66
C GLU A 308 32.96 -7.19 -0.44
N ILE A 309 33.38 -6.96 -1.70
CA ILE A 309 32.75 -7.62 -2.86
C ILE A 309 33.42 -8.97 -3.04
N LYS A 310 32.59 -10.03 -3.08
CA LYS A 310 33.06 -11.41 -3.26
C LYS A 310 32.26 -12.14 -4.33
N ALA A 311 32.89 -13.09 -5.03
CA ALA A 311 32.14 -14.09 -5.76
C ALA A 311 31.23 -14.89 -4.78
N ALA A 312 30.05 -15.29 -5.22
CA ALA A 312 29.11 -16.02 -4.38
C ALA A 312 29.68 -17.36 -3.86
N THR A 313 30.69 -17.92 -4.59
CA THR A 313 31.42 -19.12 -4.20
C THR A 313 32.47 -18.89 -3.13
N ASP A 314 32.85 -17.64 -2.83
CA ASP A 314 33.97 -17.28 -1.96
C ASP A 314 33.52 -16.71 -0.61
N VAL A 315 32.26 -16.87 -0.28
CA VAL A 315 31.69 -16.41 1.01
C VAL A 315 32.29 -17.21 2.15
N ALA A 316 32.89 -16.50 3.12
CA ALA A 316 33.50 -17.10 4.30
C ALA A 316 32.48 -17.47 5.37
N ASP A 317 32.84 -18.34 6.30
CA ASP A 317 31.93 -18.81 7.37
C ASP A 317 31.47 -17.69 8.33
N ASP A 318 32.23 -16.61 8.45
CA ASP A 318 31.95 -15.46 9.27
C ASP A 318 31.40 -14.24 8.51
N ASP A 319 31.11 -14.38 7.21
CA ASP A 319 30.53 -13.33 6.39
C ASP A 319 29.02 -13.18 6.61
N LEU A 320 28.55 -11.93 6.53
CA LEU A 320 27.15 -11.56 6.37
C LEU A 320 26.98 -11.01 4.96
N ILE A 321 26.08 -11.60 4.18
CA ILE A 321 25.68 -11.06 2.88
C ILE A 321 24.64 -9.95 3.13
N LEU A 322 24.99 -8.71 2.77
CA LEU A 322 24.17 -7.52 3.01
C LEU A 322 23.69 -6.85 1.73
N ASP A 323 24.20 -7.23 0.57
CA ASP A 323 23.72 -6.79 -0.75
C ASP A 323 24.13 -7.78 -1.84
N ILE A 324 23.49 -7.68 -3.00
CA ILE A 324 24.00 -8.31 -4.23
C ILE A 324 25.24 -7.57 -4.72
N GLY A 325 26.13 -8.29 -5.38
CA GLY A 325 27.33 -7.69 -5.96
C GLY A 325 27.05 -6.93 -7.26
N PRO A 326 28.03 -6.14 -7.74
CA PRO A 326 27.85 -5.28 -8.91
C PRO A 326 27.61 -6.07 -10.21
N HIS A 327 28.18 -7.24 -10.39
CA HIS A 327 27.93 -8.09 -11.56
C HIS A 327 26.50 -8.62 -11.56
N THR A 328 26.01 -9.10 -10.42
CA THR A 328 24.62 -9.53 -10.25
C THR A 328 23.67 -8.36 -10.51
N ALA A 329 23.94 -7.19 -9.93
CA ALA A 329 23.11 -6.01 -10.12
C ALA A 329 23.01 -5.60 -11.60
N ALA A 330 24.15 -5.57 -12.32
CA ALA A 330 24.17 -5.25 -13.75
C ALA A 330 23.39 -6.27 -14.61
N ARG A 331 23.53 -7.56 -14.30
CA ARG A 331 22.78 -8.64 -14.98
C ARG A 331 21.29 -8.52 -14.74
N LEU A 332 20.86 -8.26 -13.52
CA LEU A 332 19.45 -8.08 -13.18
C LEU A 332 18.88 -6.79 -13.80
N ALA A 333 19.65 -5.70 -13.82
CA ALA A 333 19.27 -4.47 -14.49
C ALA A 333 19.00 -4.68 -15.99
N ALA A 334 19.84 -5.45 -16.68
CA ALA A 334 19.62 -5.79 -18.09
C ALA A 334 18.30 -6.58 -18.30
N ARG A 335 17.98 -7.52 -17.41
CA ARG A 335 16.71 -8.27 -17.44
C ARG A 335 15.51 -7.36 -17.22
N LEU A 336 15.59 -6.43 -16.29
CA LEU A 336 14.52 -5.47 -16.00
C LEU A 336 14.30 -4.50 -17.18
N LYS A 337 15.36 -4.04 -17.83
CA LYS A 337 15.25 -3.20 -19.02
C LYS A 337 14.62 -3.93 -20.21
N ALA A 338 14.81 -5.23 -20.32
CA ALA A 338 14.22 -6.08 -21.36
C ALA A 338 12.82 -6.61 -21.00
N ALA A 339 12.31 -6.35 -19.79
CA ALA A 339 11.00 -6.82 -19.36
C ALA A 339 9.86 -6.11 -20.09
N GLY A 340 8.72 -6.79 -20.18
CA GLY A 340 7.45 -6.19 -20.60
C GLY A 340 6.62 -5.69 -19.42
N THR A 341 6.71 -6.41 -18.30
CA THR A 341 6.02 -6.06 -17.05
C THR A 341 6.92 -6.39 -15.86
N ILE A 342 6.92 -5.50 -14.86
CA ILE A 342 7.70 -5.66 -13.62
C ILE A 342 6.77 -5.56 -12.42
N VAL A 343 6.86 -6.53 -11.51
CA VAL A 343 6.24 -6.49 -10.18
C VAL A 343 7.34 -6.35 -9.14
N TRP A 344 7.34 -5.28 -8.37
CA TRP A 344 8.42 -4.99 -7.42
C TRP A 344 7.92 -4.97 -5.97
N ASN A 345 8.43 -5.90 -5.18
CA ASN A 345 8.16 -6.00 -3.75
C ASN A 345 9.45 -6.31 -2.97
N GLY A 346 10.05 -5.28 -2.43
CA GLY A 346 11.18 -5.33 -1.50
C GLY A 346 12.55 -4.97 -2.10
N PRO A 347 13.43 -4.38 -1.28
CA PRO A 347 14.82 -4.08 -1.64
C PRO A 347 15.67 -5.35 -1.63
N VAL A 348 16.72 -5.38 -2.45
CA VAL A 348 17.59 -6.56 -2.62
C VAL A 348 18.80 -6.59 -1.69
N GLY A 349 18.98 -5.57 -0.87
CA GLY A 349 20.05 -5.43 0.12
C GLY A 349 19.64 -4.51 1.26
N VAL A 350 20.56 -4.27 2.18
CA VAL A 350 20.39 -3.35 3.31
C VAL A 350 20.59 -1.92 2.83
N PHE A 351 19.63 -1.43 2.05
CA PHE A 351 19.74 -0.15 1.33
C PHE A 351 19.73 1.08 2.24
N GLU A 352 19.39 0.92 3.50
CA GLU A 352 19.50 1.96 4.53
C GLU A 352 20.95 2.31 4.84
N PHE A 353 21.88 1.38 4.60
CA PHE A 353 23.31 1.56 4.82
C PHE A 353 24.01 1.91 3.49
N PRO A 354 24.72 3.05 3.39
CA PRO A 354 25.33 3.48 2.12
C PRO A 354 26.26 2.45 1.47
N ALA A 355 26.96 1.63 2.27
CA ALA A 355 27.85 0.60 1.77
C ALA A 355 27.13 -0.60 1.12
N PHE A 356 25.83 -0.78 1.38
CA PHE A 356 25.04 -1.93 0.97
C PHE A 356 23.77 -1.55 0.20
N GLU A 357 23.73 -0.34 -0.36
CA GLU A 357 22.60 0.15 -1.13
C GLU A 357 22.71 -0.01 -2.64
N HIS A 358 23.91 -0.29 -3.15
CA HIS A 358 24.20 -0.26 -4.57
C HIS A 358 23.28 -1.18 -5.38
N GLY A 359 23.04 -2.39 -4.92
CA GLY A 359 22.16 -3.34 -5.59
C GLY A 359 20.74 -2.82 -5.74
N THR A 360 20.16 -2.31 -4.67
CA THR A 360 18.80 -1.72 -4.68
C THR A 360 18.75 -0.47 -5.55
N GLN A 361 19.77 0.38 -5.51
CA GLN A 361 19.86 1.58 -6.34
C GLN A 361 19.89 1.23 -7.84
N VAL A 362 20.69 0.25 -8.24
CA VAL A 362 20.79 -0.21 -9.63
C VAL A 362 19.46 -0.80 -10.11
N ILE A 363 18.81 -1.62 -9.29
CA ILE A 363 17.49 -2.19 -9.57
C ILE A 363 16.45 -1.06 -9.74
N ALA A 364 16.38 -0.13 -8.80
CA ALA A 364 15.45 1.00 -8.85
C ALA A 364 15.64 1.83 -10.12
N LYS A 365 16.88 2.16 -10.47
CA LYS A 365 17.21 2.89 -11.69
C LYS A 365 16.85 2.11 -12.95
N ALA A 366 17.09 0.81 -12.99
CA ALA A 366 16.73 -0.04 -14.12
C ALA A 366 15.22 -0.10 -14.33
N ILE A 367 14.44 -0.16 -13.26
CA ILE A 367 12.96 -0.11 -13.32
C ILE A 367 12.51 1.25 -13.86
N ALA A 368 13.09 2.35 -13.36
CA ALA A 368 12.76 3.71 -13.80
C ALA A 368 13.07 3.94 -15.28
N GLU A 369 14.16 3.36 -15.79
CA GLU A 369 14.61 3.49 -17.18
C GLU A 369 13.99 2.45 -18.12
N SER A 370 13.26 1.47 -17.61
CA SER A 370 12.62 0.42 -18.42
C SER A 370 11.35 0.91 -19.10
N ASP A 371 11.12 0.46 -20.33
CA ASP A 371 9.82 0.65 -21.03
C ASP A 371 8.72 -0.29 -20.53
N ALA A 372 9.03 -1.18 -19.59
CA ALA A 372 8.07 -2.09 -18.99
C ALA A 372 7.01 -1.33 -18.19
N PHE A 373 5.78 -1.84 -18.17
CA PHE A 373 4.83 -1.44 -17.13
C PHE A 373 5.30 -2.00 -15.79
N SER A 374 5.52 -1.12 -14.81
CA SER A 374 5.96 -1.51 -13.47
C SER A 374 4.88 -1.20 -12.43
N ILE A 375 4.67 -2.16 -11.54
CA ILE A 375 3.86 -2.00 -10.33
C ILE A 375 4.72 -2.29 -9.11
N ALA A 376 4.70 -1.40 -8.14
CA ALA A 376 5.46 -1.53 -6.91
C ALA A 376 4.56 -1.40 -5.68
N GLY A 377 4.87 -2.14 -4.62
CA GLY A 377 4.14 -2.05 -3.36
C GLY A 377 4.92 -2.65 -2.20
N GLY A 378 4.47 -2.30 -1.00
CA GLY A 378 5.13 -2.64 0.25
C GLY A 378 5.95 -1.47 0.81
N GLY A 379 5.99 -1.32 2.13
CA GLY A 379 6.60 -0.16 2.79
C GLY A 379 8.06 0.07 2.44
N ASP A 380 8.87 -1.00 2.47
CA ASP A 380 10.31 -0.91 2.14
C ASP A 380 10.55 -0.57 0.67
N THR A 381 9.66 -1.03 -0.22
CA THR A 381 9.71 -0.69 -1.65
C THR A 381 9.44 0.80 -1.85
N LEU A 382 8.41 1.34 -1.20
CA LEU A 382 8.07 2.75 -1.25
C LEU A 382 9.19 3.62 -0.68
N ALA A 383 9.83 3.17 0.40
CA ALA A 383 10.99 3.85 0.97
C ALA A 383 12.17 3.91 -0.01
N ALA A 384 12.44 2.83 -0.74
CA ALA A 384 13.48 2.80 -1.78
C ALA A 384 13.12 3.73 -2.95
N ILE A 385 11.87 3.72 -3.41
CA ILE A 385 11.37 4.61 -4.47
C ILE A 385 11.59 6.07 -4.07
N ALA A 386 11.21 6.45 -2.85
CA ALA A 386 11.39 7.80 -2.33
C ALA A 386 12.87 8.16 -2.20
N LYS A 387 13.70 7.25 -1.67
CA LYS A 387 15.15 7.48 -1.51
C LYS A 387 15.85 7.79 -2.84
N TYR A 388 15.45 7.12 -3.91
CA TYR A 388 16.08 7.29 -5.23
C TYR A 388 15.32 8.25 -6.15
N GLY A 389 14.21 8.86 -5.68
CA GLY A 389 13.48 9.90 -6.39
C GLY A 389 12.84 9.45 -7.70
N ILE A 390 12.36 8.21 -7.76
CA ILE A 390 11.81 7.60 -8.99
C ILE A 390 10.28 7.44 -8.97
N GLU A 391 9.58 8.17 -8.11
CA GLU A 391 8.12 8.05 -7.96
C GLU A 391 7.35 8.26 -9.27
N LYS A 392 7.87 9.13 -10.13
CA LYS A 392 7.25 9.46 -11.42
C LYS A 392 7.58 8.47 -12.53
N ASP A 393 8.60 7.65 -12.33
CA ASP A 393 9.13 6.72 -13.31
C ASP A 393 8.62 5.29 -13.11
N VAL A 394 8.01 5.00 -11.97
CA VAL A 394 7.31 3.73 -11.70
C VAL A 394 5.91 3.82 -12.28
N GLY A 395 5.50 2.82 -13.04
CA GLY A 395 4.21 2.80 -13.74
C GLY A 395 3.00 2.92 -12.81
N TYR A 396 3.04 2.21 -11.70
CA TYR A 396 2.05 2.33 -10.63
C TYR A 396 2.65 1.99 -9.25
N ILE A 397 2.39 2.83 -8.27
CA ILE A 397 2.78 2.60 -6.87
C ILE A 397 1.52 2.28 -6.08
N SER A 398 1.41 1.03 -5.60
CA SER A 398 0.24 0.60 -4.84
C SER A 398 0.17 1.30 -3.48
N THR A 399 -1.01 1.80 -3.15
CA THR A 399 -1.32 2.43 -1.87
C THR A 399 -1.67 1.42 -0.78
N GLY A 400 -1.83 0.16 -1.16
CA GLY A 400 -2.49 -0.87 -0.35
C GLY A 400 -1.57 -1.90 0.28
N GLY A 401 -0.41 -1.56 0.82
CA GLY A 401 0.54 -2.46 1.47
C GLY A 401 0.10 -3.93 1.67
N GLY A 402 -0.73 -4.18 2.69
CA GLY A 402 -1.23 -5.54 2.98
C GLY A 402 -2.15 -6.11 1.90
N ALA A 403 -3.04 -5.30 1.33
CA ALA A 403 -3.93 -5.74 0.25
C ALA A 403 -3.13 -6.09 -1.01
N PHE A 404 -2.10 -5.31 -1.34
CA PHE A 404 -1.22 -5.61 -2.47
C PHE A 404 -0.49 -6.96 -2.27
N LEU A 405 0.02 -7.24 -1.08
CA LEU A 405 0.65 -8.52 -0.78
C LEU A 405 -0.33 -9.69 -0.94
N GLU A 406 -1.57 -9.55 -0.48
CA GLU A 406 -2.58 -10.60 -0.64
C GLU A 406 -2.95 -10.84 -2.11
N VAL A 407 -2.93 -9.80 -2.95
CA VAL A 407 -3.08 -9.98 -4.41
C VAL A 407 -1.90 -10.78 -4.98
N LEU A 408 -0.68 -10.49 -4.56
CA LEU A 408 0.50 -11.25 -4.99
C LEU A 408 0.47 -12.71 -4.51
N GLU A 409 -0.20 -12.99 -3.39
CA GLU A 409 -0.49 -14.34 -2.91
C GLU A 409 -1.54 -15.10 -3.75
N GLY A 410 -2.14 -14.44 -4.72
CA GLY A 410 -3.21 -15.01 -5.56
C GLY A 410 -4.59 -14.99 -4.92
N LYS A 411 -4.77 -14.28 -3.82
CA LYS A 411 -6.06 -14.17 -3.13
C LYS A 411 -7.00 -13.20 -3.83
N THR A 412 -8.30 -13.51 -3.81
CA THR A 412 -9.34 -12.57 -4.18
C THR A 412 -9.66 -11.70 -2.96
N LEU A 413 -9.56 -10.38 -3.14
CA LEU A 413 -9.85 -9.44 -2.06
C LEU A 413 -11.34 -9.29 -1.84
N PRO A 414 -11.86 -9.36 -0.60
CA PRO A 414 -13.29 -9.28 -0.32
C PRO A 414 -13.98 -8.06 -0.91
N ALA A 415 -13.39 -6.87 -0.81
CA ALA A 415 -13.99 -5.66 -1.37
C ALA A 415 -14.10 -5.71 -2.90
N LEU A 416 -13.13 -6.30 -3.60
CA LEU A 416 -13.19 -6.47 -5.05
C LEU A 416 -14.19 -7.55 -5.45
N GLU A 417 -14.26 -8.62 -4.66
CA GLU A 417 -15.24 -9.71 -4.86
C GLU A 417 -16.67 -9.18 -4.83
N ILE A 418 -17.03 -8.44 -3.78
CA ILE A 418 -18.39 -7.92 -3.65
C ILE A 418 -18.74 -6.92 -4.74
N LEU A 419 -17.83 -6.00 -5.10
CA LEU A 419 -18.06 -5.04 -6.17
C LEU A 419 -18.23 -5.73 -7.53
N THR A 420 -17.47 -6.80 -7.79
CA THR A 420 -17.61 -7.60 -9.01
C THR A 420 -18.98 -8.32 -9.06
N LYS A 421 -19.40 -8.90 -7.95
CA LYS A 421 -20.74 -9.53 -7.82
C LYS A 421 -21.86 -8.51 -8.07
N ARG A 422 -21.72 -7.30 -7.52
CA ARG A 422 -22.72 -6.24 -7.68
C ARG A 422 -22.75 -5.65 -9.11
N ALA A 423 -21.65 -5.70 -9.84
CA ALA A 423 -21.62 -5.29 -11.24
C ALA A 423 -22.25 -6.31 -12.20
N ALA A 424 -22.34 -7.57 -11.77
CA ALA A 424 -22.94 -8.66 -12.55
C ALA A 424 -24.45 -8.86 -12.27
N ALA A 425 -24.98 -8.26 -11.22
CA ALA A 425 -26.39 -8.33 -10.80
C ALA A 425 -27.20 -7.20 -11.47
#